data_73bc753fae1af6b7592efbd72450df52
#
_entry.id   73bc753fae1af6b7592efbd72450df52
#
_cell.length_a   1.000
_cell.length_b   1.000
_cell.length_c   1.000
_cell.angle_alpha   90.00
_cell.angle_beta   90.00
_cell.angle_gamma   90.00
#
_symmetry.space_group_name_H-M   'P 1'
#
loop_
_entity.id
_entity.type
_entity.pdbx_description
1 polymer ?
#
loop_
_entity_poly.entity_id
_entity_poly.type
_entity_poly.pdbx_seq_one_letter_code
_entity_poly.pdbx_strand_id
1 'polypeptide(L)'
;RERLEREVLHNVALKVEEGSDPDKFLVSGRGELHLSVLIENMRREGFELAVSRPEVIIKEIDGQQMEPVEQLVVDIEEVHQGGVMEKLGTRKAALKNMESDGKGRVRLDYMIPARGLIGFQNEFRTLTQGSGLLFHVFDHYGPKETGAIAKRQNGVMIANAAGTTPAYSLGPLQERGKLFAAEGDNVYEGQLVGIHSKDNDLTVNAIKPKPLTNMRASGKDDAIQLSPAIKYTLEQALDFIEDDELV
;
A
#
# COMPACT_ATOMS: atom_id res chain seq x y z
N ARG A 1 11.16 -20.66 -8.44
CA ARG A 1 10.46 -21.90 -8.11
C ARG A 1 11.18 -22.66 -6.99
N GLU A 2 12.38 -23.21 -7.22
CA GLU A 2 13.13 -24.01 -6.24
C GLU A 2 13.30 -23.31 -4.88
N ARG A 3 13.48 -22.00 -4.86
CA ARG A 3 13.60 -21.23 -3.63
C ARG A 3 12.31 -21.25 -2.80
N LEU A 4 11.14 -21.11 -3.45
CA LEU A 4 9.84 -21.18 -2.80
C LEU A 4 9.54 -22.60 -2.31
N GLU A 5 9.82 -23.63 -3.11
CA GLU A 5 9.66 -25.04 -2.73
C GLU A 5 10.50 -25.38 -1.48
N ARG A 6 11.74 -24.88 -1.43
CA ARG A 6 12.63 -25.03 -0.26
C ARG A 6 12.08 -24.34 0.99
N GLU A 7 11.49 -23.15 0.83
CA GLU A 7 10.89 -22.42 1.96
C GLU A 7 9.73 -23.20 2.57
N VAL A 8 8.85 -23.78 1.76
CA VAL A 8 7.69 -24.58 2.21
C VAL A 8 8.12 -25.75 3.10
N LEU A 9 9.29 -26.36 2.86
CA LEU A 9 9.81 -27.47 3.68
C LEU A 9 10.09 -27.06 5.12
N HIS A 10 10.41 -25.80 5.36
CA HIS A 10 10.79 -25.29 6.69
C HIS A 10 9.70 -24.40 7.31
N ASN A 11 8.75 -23.95 6.52
CA ASN A 11 7.71 -23.01 6.92
C ASN A 11 6.32 -23.61 6.71
N VAL A 12 5.82 -24.30 7.72
CA VAL A 12 4.53 -25.02 7.69
C VAL A 12 3.32 -24.08 7.42
N ALA A 13 3.47 -22.79 7.70
CA ALA A 13 2.41 -21.82 7.50
C ALA A 13 2.40 -21.22 6.09
N LEU A 14 3.35 -21.61 5.24
CA LEU A 14 3.44 -21.16 3.85
C LEU A 14 2.88 -22.22 2.91
N LYS A 15 2.05 -21.79 1.96
CA LYS A 15 1.58 -22.61 0.85
C LYS A 15 1.97 -21.93 -0.45
N VAL A 16 2.50 -22.68 -1.37
CA VAL A 16 2.86 -22.22 -2.72
C VAL A 16 2.13 -23.08 -3.74
N GLU A 17 1.42 -22.44 -4.65
CA GLU A 17 0.68 -23.06 -5.75
C GLU A 17 1.15 -22.43 -7.06
N GLU A 18 1.19 -23.22 -8.13
CA GLU A 18 1.47 -22.71 -9.47
C GLU A 18 0.29 -21.86 -9.93
N GLY A 19 0.57 -20.69 -10.48
CA GLY A 19 -0.44 -19.82 -11.07
C GLY A 19 -0.88 -20.29 -12.47
N SER A 20 -1.64 -19.45 -13.14
CA SER A 20 -2.08 -19.68 -14.53
C SER A 20 -0.92 -19.70 -15.53
N ASP A 21 0.18 -19.04 -15.22
CA ASP A 21 1.41 -18.99 -16.01
C ASP A 21 2.54 -19.70 -15.26
N PRO A 22 3.49 -20.35 -15.97
CA PRO A 22 4.62 -21.06 -15.35
C PRO A 22 5.51 -20.19 -14.44
N ASP A 23 5.54 -18.89 -14.69
CA ASP A 23 6.35 -17.92 -13.97
C ASP A 23 5.59 -17.20 -12.85
N LYS A 24 4.30 -17.54 -12.66
CA LYS A 24 3.46 -16.97 -11.61
C LYS A 24 3.17 -17.99 -10.52
N PHE A 25 3.34 -17.54 -9.28
CA PHE A 25 3.09 -18.36 -8.09
C PHE A 25 2.08 -17.67 -7.18
N LEU A 26 1.10 -18.44 -6.70
CA LEU A 26 0.23 -18.02 -5.63
C LEU A 26 0.85 -18.45 -4.31
N VAL A 27 1.27 -17.47 -3.52
CA VAL A 27 1.94 -17.69 -2.26
C VAL A 27 1.03 -17.27 -1.11
N SER A 28 0.60 -18.22 -0.29
CA SER A 28 -0.31 -17.99 0.84
C SER A 28 0.43 -18.12 2.16
N GLY A 29 0.19 -17.20 3.08
CA GLY A 29 0.82 -17.15 4.39
C GLY A 29 -0.16 -16.72 5.50
N ARG A 30 0.34 -16.55 6.72
CA ARG A 30 -0.47 -16.13 7.87
C ARG A 30 -1.00 -14.71 7.78
N GLY A 31 -0.33 -13.86 6.99
CA GLY A 31 -0.67 -12.44 6.85
C GLY A 31 0.42 -11.68 6.12
N GLU A 32 0.21 -10.38 5.95
CA GLU A 32 1.09 -9.49 5.18
C GLU A 32 2.54 -9.50 5.66
N LEU A 33 2.77 -9.37 6.96
CA LEU A 33 4.12 -9.36 7.52
C LEU A 33 4.88 -10.67 7.22
N HIS A 34 4.20 -11.82 7.30
CA HIS A 34 4.82 -13.12 7.00
C HIS A 34 5.28 -13.20 5.54
N LEU A 35 4.44 -12.72 4.60
CA LEU A 35 4.76 -12.67 3.18
C LEU A 35 5.84 -11.62 2.87
N SER A 36 5.77 -10.45 3.49
CA SER A 36 6.77 -9.39 3.31
C SER A 36 8.16 -9.83 3.74
N VAL A 37 8.29 -10.57 4.85
CA VAL A 37 9.57 -11.14 5.30
C VAL A 37 10.12 -12.12 4.28
N LEU A 38 9.29 -12.99 3.70
CA LEU A 38 9.72 -13.92 2.65
C LEU A 38 10.23 -13.16 1.42
N ILE A 39 9.45 -12.19 0.93
CA ILE A 39 9.79 -11.38 -0.25
C ILE A 39 11.11 -10.64 -0.03
N GLU A 40 11.26 -10.00 1.14
CA GLU A 40 12.48 -9.26 1.46
C GLU A 40 13.72 -10.18 1.55
N ASN A 41 13.57 -11.38 2.11
CA ASN A 41 14.65 -12.36 2.14
C ASN A 41 15.04 -12.79 0.71
N MET A 42 14.08 -13.08 -0.14
CA MET A 42 14.33 -13.44 -1.55
C MET A 42 15.03 -12.30 -2.29
N ARG A 43 14.58 -11.05 -2.07
CA ARG A 43 15.21 -9.86 -2.66
C ARG A 43 16.67 -9.74 -2.22
N ARG A 44 16.97 -9.95 -0.94
CA ARG A 44 18.34 -9.92 -0.40
C ARG A 44 19.21 -11.06 -0.93
N GLU A 45 18.62 -12.19 -1.28
CA GLU A 45 19.29 -13.30 -1.96
C GLU A 45 19.57 -13.01 -3.44
N GLY A 46 19.09 -11.88 -3.99
CA GLY A 46 19.31 -11.44 -5.36
C GLY A 46 18.25 -11.88 -6.37
N PHE A 47 17.08 -12.34 -5.89
CA PHE A 47 15.96 -12.64 -6.78
C PHE A 47 15.24 -11.35 -7.19
N GLU A 48 14.92 -11.24 -8.47
CA GLU A 48 14.02 -10.22 -8.99
C GLU A 48 12.58 -10.76 -8.95
N LEU A 49 11.68 -10.00 -8.35
CA LEU A 49 10.30 -10.38 -8.10
C LEU A 49 9.37 -9.24 -8.50
N ALA A 50 8.21 -9.59 -9.03
CA ALA A 50 7.08 -8.70 -9.15
C ALA A 50 5.94 -9.24 -8.28
N VAL A 51 5.45 -8.45 -7.34
CA VAL A 51 4.48 -8.88 -6.32
C VAL A 51 3.21 -8.05 -6.47
N SER A 52 2.07 -8.74 -6.62
CA SER A 52 0.75 -8.11 -6.63
C SER A 52 0.26 -7.76 -5.22
N ARG A 53 -0.79 -6.96 -5.17
CA ARG A 53 -1.47 -6.64 -3.92
C ARG A 53 -1.87 -7.92 -3.18
N PRO A 54 -1.68 -7.98 -1.84
CA PRO A 54 -2.14 -9.11 -1.04
C PRO A 54 -3.66 -9.26 -1.07
N GLU A 55 -4.13 -10.50 -1.18
CA GLU A 55 -5.55 -10.84 -1.15
C GLU A 55 -5.86 -11.79 0.02
N VAL A 56 -7.05 -11.66 0.59
CA VAL A 56 -7.51 -12.60 1.60
C VAL A 56 -8.05 -13.88 0.95
N ILE A 57 -7.85 -15.03 1.60
CA ILE A 57 -8.33 -16.30 1.12
C ILE A 57 -9.84 -16.40 1.33
N ILE A 58 -10.60 -16.39 0.23
CA ILE A 58 -12.05 -16.63 0.24
C ILE A 58 -12.29 -18.14 0.21
N LYS A 59 -13.21 -18.62 1.06
CA LYS A 59 -13.65 -20.02 1.06
C LYS A 59 -15.09 -20.12 0.60
N GLU A 60 -15.41 -21.21 -0.09
CA GLU A 60 -16.79 -21.58 -0.36
C GLU A 60 -17.26 -22.59 0.70
N ILE A 61 -18.26 -22.20 1.47
CA ILE A 61 -18.87 -23.02 2.52
C ILE A 61 -20.37 -23.05 2.26
N ASP A 62 -20.94 -24.23 2.09
CA ASP A 62 -22.37 -24.46 1.81
C ASP A 62 -22.88 -23.64 0.58
N GLY A 63 -22.04 -23.49 -0.45
CA GLY A 63 -22.38 -22.75 -1.67
C GLY A 63 -22.35 -21.23 -1.52
N GLN A 64 -21.85 -20.70 -0.40
CA GLN A 64 -21.65 -19.27 -0.16
C GLN A 64 -20.18 -18.91 -0.06
N GLN A 65 -19.83 -17.77 -0.65
CA GLN A 65 -18.50 -17.19 -0.47
C GLN A 65 -18.36 -16.62 0.93
N MET A 66 -17.37 -17.14 1.66
CA MET A 66 -17.05 -16.75 3.02
C MET A 66 -15.66 -16.10 3.06
N GLU A 67 -15.55 -14.99 3.77
CA GLU A 67 -14.30 -14.28 4.01
C GLU A 67 -13.87 -14.34 5.48
N PRO A 68 -12.56 -14.27 5.75
CA PRO A 68 -12.09 -14.22 7.13
C PRO A 68 -12.51 -12.91 7.79
N VAL A 69 -13.05 -13.03 8.99
CA VAL A 69 -13.44 -11.91 9.86
C VAL A 69 -12.52 -11.92 11.07
N GLU A 70 -12.04 -10.75 11.44
CA GLU A 70 -11.12 -10.56 12.54
C GLU A 70 -11.74 -9.71 13.64
N GLN A 71 -11.41 -10.04 14.87
CA GLN A 71 -11.63 -9.17 16.01
C GLN A 71 -10.50 -8.12 16.01
N LEU A 72 -10.88 -6.86 15.94
CA LEU A 72 -9.98 -5.72 15.98
C LEU A 72 -10.18 -4.95 17.27
N VAL A 73 -9.09 -4.73 18.00
CA VAL A 73 -9.06 -3.92 19.22
C VAL A 73 -8.20 -2.69 18.96
N VAL A 74 -8.76 -1.53 19.19
CA VAL A 74 -8.10 -0.24 18.99
C VAL A 74 -8.11 0.52 20.31
N ASP A 75 -6.93 0.98 20.75
CA ASP A 75 -6.77 1.83 21.93
C ASP A 75 -6.15 3.16 21.51
N ILE A 76 -6.90 4.24 21.64
CA ILE A 76 -6.57 5.57 21.13
C ILE A 76 -6.89 6.68 22.10
N GLU A 77 -6.32 7.85 21.87
CA GLU A 77 -6.75 9.07 22.54
C GLU A 77 -8.12 9.51 22.01
N GLU A 78 -8.99 10.04 22.90
CA GLU A 78 -10.35 10.47 22.55
C GLU A 78 -10.39 11.47 21.39
N VAL A 79 -9.36 12.30 21.23
CA VAL A 79 -9.26 13.28 20.14
C VAL A 79 -9.22 12.61 18.74
N HIS A 80 -8.74 11.38 18.64
CA HIS A 80 -8.64 10.64 17.39
C HIS A 80 -9.84 9.73 17.11
N GLN A 81 -10.77 9.59 18.09
CA GLN A 81 -11.89 8.65 18.02
C GLN A 81 -12.73 8.84 16.76
N GLY A 82 -13.15 10.08 16.48
CA GLY A 82 -14.02 10.35 15.34
C GLY A 82 -13.42 9.94 14.00
N GLY A 83 -12.17 10.33 13.74
CA GLY A 83 -11.47 9.98 12.50
C GLY A 83 -11.23 8.48 12.34
N VAL A 84 -10.86 7.79 13.42
CA VAL A 84 -10.65 6.33 13.38
C VAL A 84 -11.97 5.59 13.16
N MET A 85 -13.05 5.98 13.84
CA MET A 85 -14.36 5.36 13.66
C MET A 85 -14.91 5.57 12.23
N GLU A 86 -14.75 6.76 11.66
CA GLU A 86 -15.14 7.05 10.27
C GLU A 86 -14.40 6.13 9.30
N LYS A 87 -13.08 6.04 9.43
CA LYS A 87 -12.27 5.19 8.54
C LYS A 87 -12.57 3.71 8.69
N LEU A 88 -12.76 3.21 9.89
CA LEU A 88 -13.17 1.83 10.14
C LEU A 88 -14.57 1.55 9.57
N GLY A 89 -15.49 2.52 9.63
CA GLY A 89 -16.82 2.41 9.01
C GLY A 89 -16.73 2.23 7.48
N THR A 90 -15.88 2.99 6.79
CA THR A 90 -15.67 2.82 5.33
C THR A 90 -15.06 1.45 4.98
N ARG A 91 -14.39 0.80 5.94
CA ARG A 91 -13.76 -0.51 5.83
C ARG A 91 -14.65 -1.67 6.30
N LYS A 92 -15.95 -1.40 6.48
CA LYS A 92 -16.96 -2.39 6.91
C LYS A 92 -16.73 -2.96 8.31
N ALA A 93 -16.04 -2.23 9.18
CA ALA A 93 -15.89 -2.62 10.57
C ALA A 93 -17.20 -2.38 11.34
N ALA A 94 -17.64 -3.39 12.08
CA ALA A 94 -18.81 -3.35 12.97
C ALA A 94 -18.35 -3.14 14.42
N LEU A 95 -18.67 -1.99 15.01
CA LEU A 95 -18.37 -1.70 16.41
C LEU A 95 -19.14 -2.66 17.33
N LYS A 96 -18.46 -3.33 18.24
CA LYS A 96 -19.02 -4.24 19.24
C LYS A 96 -19.05 -3.63 20.64
N ASN A 97 -17.97 -2.96 21.02
CA ASN A 97 -17.84 -2.36 22.33
C ASN A 97 -17.02 -1.08 22.28
N MET A 98 -17.27 -0.17 23.21
CA MET A 98 -16.51 1.06 23.39
C MET A 98 -16.40 1.37 24.89
N GLU A 99 -15.19 1.49 25.37
CA GLU A 99 -14.88 1.78 26.78
C GLU A 99 -13.95 2.99 26.86
N SER A 100 -14.33 4.01 27.65
CA SER A 100 -13.45 5.12 27.97
C SER A 100 -12.83 4.88 29.36
N ASP A 101 -11.53 5.19 29.50
CA ASP A 101 -10.83 5.11 30.79
C ASP A 101 -11.10 6.33 31.69
N GLY A 102 -11.84 7.34 31.18
CA GLY A 102 -12.10 8.61 31.88
C GLY A 102 -10.85 9.48 32.05
N LYS A 103 -9.73 9.12 31.40
CA LYS A 103 -8.45 9.85 31.45
C LYS A 103 -7.98 10.31 30.05
N GLY A 104 -8.88 10.26 29.07
CA GLY A 104 -8.64 10.70 27.71
C GLY A 104 -8.24 9.59 26.73
N ARG A 105 -8.38 8.32 27.09
CA ARG A 105 -8.22 7.19 26.19
C ARG A 105 -9.52 6.41 26.03
N VAL A 106 -9.69 5.88 24.83
CA VAL A 106 -10.85 5.05 24.46
C VAL A 106 -10.35 3.76 23.82
N ARG A 107 -10.92 2.65 24.29
CA ARG A 107 -10.80 1.33 23.67
C ARG A 107 -12.04 1.05 22.85
N LEU A 108 -11.82 0.63 21.61
CA LEU A 108 -12.86 0.27 20.65
C LEU A 108 -12.64 -1.18 20.20
N ASP A 109 -13.66 -2.02 20.35
CA ASP A 109 -13.63 -3.40 19.89
C ASP A 109 -14.54 -3.54 18.66
N TYR A 110 -13.97 -4.05 17.55
CA TYR A 110 -14.66 -4.22 16.27
C TYR A 110 -14.60 -5.66 15.78
N MET A 111 -15.57 -6.02 14.94
CA MET A 111 -15.45 -7.13 13.99
C MET A 111 -15.27 -6.54 12.61
N ILE A 112 -14.26 -6.99 11.87
CA ILE A 112 -13.89 -6.42 10.57
C ILE A 112 -13.52 -7.55 9.59
N PRO A 113 -13.95 -7.51 8.32
CA PRO A 113 -13.41 -8.38 7.29
C PRO A 113 -11.89 -8.17 7.17
N ALA A 114 -11.10 -9.25 7.13
CA ALA A 114 -9.64 -9.17 7.10
C ALA A 114 -9.12 -8.29 5.94
N ARG A 115 -9.80 -8.31 4.77
CA ARG A 115 -9.47 -7.41 3.65
C ARG A 115 -9.64 -5.91 4.00
N GLY A 116 -10.42 -5.57 5.02
CA GLY A 116 -10.56 -4.21 5.53
C GLY A 116 -9.35 -3.73 6.33
N LEU A 117 -8.49 -4.65 6.79
CA LEU A 117 -7.26 -4.34 7.52
C LEU A 117 -6.07 -4.10 6.58
N ILE A 118 -6.13 -4.60 5.35
CA ILE A 118 -5.07 -4.39 4.35
C ILE A 118 -4.87 -2.87 4.16
N GLY A 119 -3.64 -2.40 4.36
CA GLY A 119 -3.26 -0.99 4.27
C GLY A 119 -3.78 -0.09 5.41
N PHE A 120 -4.53 -0.62 6.38
CA PHE A 120 -5.09 0.21 7.47
C PHE A 120 -4.03 0.61 8.51
N GLN A 121 -3.04 -0.20 8.76
CA GLN A 121 -2.05 0.05 9.82
C GLN A 121 -1.28 1.36 9.60
N ASN A 122 -0.89 1.66 8.38
CA ASN A 122 -0.19 2.91 8.04
C ASN A 122 -1.13 4.12 8.14
N GLU A 123 -2.37 3.99 7.68
CA GLU A 123 -3.40 5.01 7.80
C GLU A 123 -3.72 5.28 9.28
N PHE A 124 -3.90 4.24 10.08
CA PHE A 124 -4.14 4.32 11.51
C PHE A 124 -3.00 5.05 12.26
N ARG A 125 -1.75 4.71 11.94
CA ARG A 125 -0.59 5.38 12.53
C ARG A 125 -0.58 6.88 12.23
N THR A 126 -0.97 7.26 11.03
CA THR A 126 -1.07 8.67 10.61
C THR A 126 -2.22 9.37 11.34
N LEU A 127 -3.40 8.76 11.41
CA LEU A 127 -4.58 9.30 12.08
C LEU A 127 -4.37 9.52 13.57
N THR A 128 -3.63 8.61 14.22
CA THR A 128 -3.37 8.66 15.66
C THR A 128 -2.04 9.34 16.01
N GLN A 129 -1.33 9.90 15.03
CA GLN A 129 -0.01 10.50 15.20
C GLN A 129 0.99 9.55 15.90
N GLY A 130 0.79 8.24 15.74
CA GLY A 130 1.61 7.19 16.33
C GLY A 130 1.28 6.83 17.78
N SER A 131 0.30 7.50 18.43
CA SER A 131 -0.08 7.24 19.84
C SER A 131 -1.05 6.08 20.02
N GLY A 132 -1.70 5.63 18.92
CA GLY A 132 -2.69 4.56 18.94
C GLY A 132 -2.06 3.17 18.94
N LEU A 133 -2.75 2.24 19.60
CA LEU A 133 -2.43 0.81 19.57
C LEU A 133 -3.52 0.07 18.79
N LEU A 134 -3.11 -0.86 17.95
CA LEU A 134 -4.00 -1.66 17.12
C LEU A 134 -3.59 -3.12 17.24
N PHE A 135 -4.56 -3.97 17.59
CA PHE A 135 -4.40 -5.41 17.68
C PHE A 135 -5.54 -6.09 16.93
N HIS A 136 -5.23 -7.12 16.19
CA HIS A 136 -6.25 -7.91 15.51
C HIS A 136 -5.93 -9.39 15.57
N VAL A 137 -6.96 -10.21 15.56
CA VAL A 137 -6.86 -11.68 15.59
C VAL A 137 -8.00 -12.28 14.78
N PHE A 138 -7.71 -13.35 14.04
CA PHE A 138 -8.74 -14.11 13.34
C PHE A 138 -9.78 -14.64 14.30
N ASP A 139 -11.07 -14.48 13.97
CA ASP A 139 -12.21 -14.96 14.73
C ASP A 139 -12.92 -16.10 13.98
N HIS A 140 -13.51 -15.82 12.83
CA HIS A 140 -14.27 -16.80 12.06
C HIS A 140 -14.30 -16.48 10.58
N TYR A 141 -14.87 -17.39 9.77
CA TYR A 141 -15.27 -17.09 8.38
C TYR A 141 -16.73 -16.65 8.38
N GLY A 142 -16.99 -15.42 7.94
CA GLY A 142 -18.30 -14.82 7.76
C GLY A 142 -18.68 -14.69 6.29
N PRO A 143 -19.98 -14.43 5.97
CA PRO A 143 -20.40 -14.16 4.60
C PRO A 143 -19.61 -13.00 4.01
N LYS A 144 -19.16 -13.14 2.74
CA LYS A 144 -18.42 -12.08 2.07
C LYS A 144 -19.28 -10.83 1.93
N GLU A 145 -18.84 -9.75 2.54
CA GLU A 145 -19.47 -8.44 2.43
C GLU A 145 -19.43 -7.92 0.99
N THR A 146 -20.53 -7.36 0.53
CA THR A 146 -20.65 -6.81 -0.81
C THR A 146 -20.00 -5.42 -0.92
N GLY A 147 -19.39 -5.14 -2.05
CA GLY A 147 -18.78 -3.86 -2.38
C GLY A 147 -17.26 -3.81 -2.14
N ALA A 148 -16.65 -2.81 -2.74
CA ALA A 148 -15.22 -2.55 -2.55
C ALA A 148 -14.95 -2.04 -1.14
N ILE A 149 -13.92 -2.56 -0.51
CA ILE A 149 -13.41 -2.08 0.77
C ILE A 149 -12.14 -1.28 0.47
N ALA A 150 -12.12 -0.05 0.94
CA ALA A 150 -10.96 0.85 0.94
C ALA A 150 -10.11 0.80 -0.35
N LYS A 151 -10.57 1.46 -1.39
CA LYS A 151 -9.70 1.82 -2.51
C LYS A 151 -8.85 3.04 -2.13
N ARG A 152 -7.69 3.16 -2.75
CA ARG A 152 -6.88 4.37 -2.68
C ARG A 152 -7.72 5.58 -3.08
N GLN A 153 -7.70 6.66 -2.31
CA GLN A 153 -8.50 7.86 -2.57
C GLN A 153 -7.90 8.71 -3.69
N ASN A 154 -6.58 8.64 -3.85
CA ASN A 154 -5.82 9.44 -4.81
C ASN A 154 -5.31 8.55 -5.94
N GLY A 155 -5.37 9.06 -7.17
CA GLY A 155 -4.72 8.43 -8.30
C GLY A 155 -3.20 8.50 -8.23
N VAL A 156 -2.53 7.98 -9.24
CA VAL A 156 -1.07 7.98 -9.38
C VAL A 156 -0.60 8.74 -10.61
N MET A 157 0.64 9.17 -10.58
CA MET A 157 1.35 9.70 -11.75
C MET A 157 2.18 8.59 -12.35
N ILE A 158 1.95 8.28 -13.64
CA ILE A 158 2.54 7.15 -14.36
C ILE A 158 3.49 7.70 -15.44
N ALA A 159 4.74 7.25 -15.47
CA ALA A 159 5.69 7.64 -16.49
C ALA A 159 5.29 7.11 -17.87
N ASN A 160 5.31 7.95 -18.89
CA ASN A 160 4.99 7.58 -20.27
C ASN A 160 6.20 7.15 -21.11
N ALA A 161 7.41 7.23 -20.54
CA ALA A 161 8.63 6.86 -21.24
C ALA A 161 9.76 6.55 -20.27
N ALA A 162 10.74 5.74 -20.71
CA ALA A 162 11.93 5.40 -19.94
C ALA A 162 13.03 6.45 -20.09
N GLY A 163 13.76 6.71 -19.01
CA GLY A 163 14.91 7.63 -19.00
C GLY A 163 15.22 8.17 -17.61
N THR A 164 16.13 9.13 -17.54
CA THR A 164 16.53 9.79 -16.29
C THR A 164 15.71 11.05 -16.04
N THR A 165 15.25 11.23 -14.82
CA THR A 165 14.40 12.34 -14.39
C THR A 165 15.21 13.62 -14.13
N PRO A 166 15.06 14.70 -14.91
CA PRO A 166 15.67 15.98 -14.59
C PRO A 166 14.76 16.82 -13.67
N ALA A 167 15.34 17.69 -12.84
CA ALA A 167 14.60 18.61 -11.99
C ALA A 167 13.54 19.42 -12.76
N TYR A 168 13.85 19.78 -14.01
CA TYR A 168 12.95 20.54 -14.87
C TYR A 168 11.61 19.85 -15.14
N SER A 169 11.59 18.52 -15.30
CA SER A 169 10.34 17.79 -15.48
C SER A 169 9.61 17.53 -14.16
N LEU A 170 10.36 17.33 -13.07
CA LEU A 170 9.78 17.05 -11.74
C LEU A 170 9.16 18.30 -11.09
N GLY A 171 9.68 19.49 -11.35
CA GLY A 171 9.17 20.76 -10.81
C GLY A 171 7.66 20.93 -11.00
N PRO A 172 7.14 20.94 -12.23
CA PRO A 172 5.69 21.00 -12.48
C PRO A 172 4.90 19.81 -11.98
N LEU A 173 5.53 18.62 -11.85
CA LEU A 173 4.85 17.42 -11.36
C LEU A 173 4.61 17.47 -9.85
N GLN A 174 5.53 18.05 -9.06
CA GLN A 174 5.31 18.20 -7.62
C GLN A 174 4.13 19.12 -7.26
N GLU A 175 3.72 20.02 -8.16
CA GLU A 175 2.51 20.83 -7.98
C GLU A 175 1.23 20.01 -8.12
N ARG A 176 1.32 18.84 -8.79
CA ARG A 176 0.21 17.92 -9.04
C ARG A 176 0.08 16.84 -7.99
N GLY A 177 1.08 16.71 -7.12
CA GLY A 177 1.06 15.69 -6.07
C GLY A 177 2.43 15.44 -5.46
N LYS A 178 2.57 14.31 -4.79
CA LYS A 178 3.83 13.92 -4.11
C LYS A 178 4.61 12.95 -4.99
N LEU A 179 5.91 13.16 -5.13
CA LEU A 179 6.76 12.36 -6.01
C LEU A 179 7.39 11.16 -5.28
N PHE A 180 7.52 10.05 -6.00
CA PHE A 180 8.35 8.89 -5.64
C PHE A 180 9.73 8.97 -6.27
N ALA A 181 9.82 9.57 -7.46
CA ALA A 181 11.06 9.76 -8.19
C ALA A 181 11.77 11.04 -7.74
N ALA A 182 13.09 10.95 -7.53
CA ALA A 182 13.99 12.06 -7.29
C ALA A 182 14.70 12.48 -8.58
N GLU A 183 15.38 13.64 -8.56
CA GLU A 183 16.24 14.05 -9.67
C GLU A 183 17.37 13.04 -9.87
N GLY A 184 17.61 12.65 -11.12
CA GLY A 184 18.63 11.69 -11.49
C GLY A 184 18.21 10.22 -11.40
N ASP A 185 16.99 9.92 -10.92
CA ASP A 185 16.49 8.56 -10.92
C ASP A 185 16.18 8.08 -12.34
N ASN A 186 16.49 6.82 -12.62
CA ASN A 186 16.05 6.16 -13.84
C ASN A 186 14.63 5.63 -13.66
N VAL A 187 13.76 5.97 -14.58
CA VAL A 187 12.37 5.50 -14.62
C VAL A 187 12.11 4.72 -15.91
N TYR A 188 11.14 3.83 -15.88
CA TYR A 188 10.67 3.08 -17.05
C TYR A 188 9.22 3.46 -17.39
N GLU A 189 8.79 3.16 -18.60
CA GLU A 189 7.41 3.36 -19.03
C GLU A 189 6.45 2.52 -18.20
N GLY A 190 5.38 3.13 -17.67
CA GLY A 190 4.45 2.48 -16.76
C GLY A 190 4.85 2.57 -15.27
N GLN A 191 6.04 3.07 -14.93
CA GLN A 191 6.44 3.23 -13.54
C GLN A 191 5.61 4.30 -12.83
N LEU A 192 5.17 4.00 -11.59
CA LEU A 192 4.55 4.98 -10.71
C LEU A 192 5.62 5.96 -10.22
N VAL A 193 5.51 7.22 -10.63
CA VAL A 193 6.49 8.27 -10.26
C VAL A 193 5.98 9.20 -9.18
N GLY A 194 4.71 9.04 -8.75
CA GLY A 194 4.17 9.84 -7.66
C GLY A 194 2.69 9.57 -7.40
N ILE A 195 2.18 10.18 -6.33
CA ILE A 195 0.77 10.20 -5.96
C ILE A 195 0.13 11.45 -6.55
N HIS A 196 -0.95 11.29 -7.31
CA HIS A 196 -1.70 12.43 -7.82
C HIS A 196 -2.54 13.06 -6.70
N SER A 197 -2.74 14.37 -6.73
CA SER A 197 -3.58 15.07 -5.74
C SER A 197 -5.09 14.86 -5.95
N LYS A 198 -5.48 14.34 -7.12
CA LYS A 198 -6.87 13.99 -7.49
C LYS A 198 -7.07 12.48 -7.46
N ASP A 199 -8.30 12.05 -7.63
CA ASP A 199 -8.74 10.66 -7.61
C ASP A 199 -8.45 9.86 -8.89
N ASN A 200 -8.02 10.54 -9.98
CA ASN A 200 -7.72 9.93 -11.27
C ASN A 200 -6.22 9.76 -11.49
N ASP A 201 -5.84 8.71 -12.20
CA ASP A 201 -4.48 8.51 -12.65
C ASP A 201 -4.08 9.48 -13.74
N LEU A 202 -2.81 9.84 -13.77
CA LEU A 202 -2.26 10.83 -14.68
C LEU A 202 -0.98 10.31 -15.34
N THR A 203 -1.03 10.07 -16.63
CA THR A 203 0.18 9.77 -17.41
C THR A 203 1.00 11.03 -17.60
N VAL A 204 2.28 10.98 -17.23
CA VAL A 204 3.18 12.15 -17.19
C VAL A 204 4.51 11.87 -17.90
N ASN A 205 5.14 12.92 -18.40
CA ASN A 205 6.50 12.84 -18.90
C ASN A 205 7.48 13.30 -17.81
N ALA A 206 8.03 12.33 -17.09
CA ALA A 206 8.98 12.58 -16.01
C ALA A 206 10.42 12.81 -16.49
N ILE A 207 10.70 12.61 -17.78
CA ILE A 207 12.06 12.68 -18.36
C ILE A 207 12.28 13.86 -19.31
N LYS A 208 11.30 14.78 -19.42
CA LYS A 208 11.37 15.90 -20.35
C LYS A 208 12.56 16.80 -20.02
N PRO A 209 13.57 16.92 -20.91
CA PRO A 209 14.71 17.78 -20.66
C PRO A 209 14.30 19.26 -20.76
N LYS A 210 15.07 20.12 -20.11
CA LYS A 210 14.92 21.55 -20.28
C LYS A 210 15.20 21.92 -21.75
N PRO A 211 14.32 22.68 -22.43
CA PRO A 211 14.60 23.18 -23.75
C PRO A 211 15.86 24.07 -23.73
N LEU A 212 16.67 23.98 -24.79
CA LEU A 212 17.81 24.88 -24.95
C LEU A 212 17.30 26.31 -25.01
N THR A 213 17.72 27.15 -24.05
CA THR A 213 17.40 28.59 -24.02
C THR A 213 18.54 29.38 -24.58
N ASN A 214 18.24 30.57 -25.14
CA ASN A 214 19.25 31.50 -25.61
C ASN A 214 20.24 31.88 -24.49
N MET A 215 21.53 32.03 -24.82
CA MET A 215 22.61 32.34 -23.87
C MET A 215 22.33 33.55 -22.96
N ARG A 216 21.47 34.49 -23.38
CA ARG A 216 21.07 35.67 -22.60
C ARG A 216 20.17 35.35 -21.40
N ALA A 217 19.52 34.18 -21.36
CA ALA A 217 18.65 33.76 -20.29
C ALA A 217 19.33 32.78 -19.30
N SER A 218 20.50 32.25 -19.61
CA SER A 218 21.21 31.25 -18.82
C SER A 218 21.60 31.71 -17.40
N GLY A 219 21.73 33.02 -17.17
CA GLY A 219 22.06 33.59 -15.85
C GLY A 219 20.87 33.87 -14.94
N LYS A 220 19.64 33.57 -15.39
CA LYS A 220 18.39 33.76 -14.58
C LYS A 220 17.68 32.46 -14.24
N ASP A 221 18.33 31.32 -14.36
CA ASP A 221 17.77 30.05 -14.00
C ASP A 221 17.78 29.91 -12.49
N ASP A 222 16.65 30.20 -11.86
CA ASP A 222 16.43 29.82 -10.46
C ASP A 222 16.51 28.31 -10.33
N ALA A 223 17.28 27.82 -9.33
CA ALA A 223 17.35 26.42 -9.03
C ALA A 223 15.95 25.90 -8.64
N ILE A 224 15.44 24.91 -9.36
CA ILE A 224 14.16 24.30 -9.06
C ILE A 224 14.32 23.56 -7.75
N GLN A 225 13.61 24.02 -6.70
CA GLN A 225 13.56 23.33 -5.42
C GLN A 225 12.54 22.21 -5.49
N LEU A 226 13.02 20.98 -5.37
CA LEU A 226 12.18 19.79 -5.30
C LEU A 226 11.95 19.39 -3.83
N SER A 227 10.72 19.03 -3.52
CA SER A 227 10.39 18.35 -2.26
C SER A 227 11.04 16.97 -2.25
N PRO A 228 11.50 16.47 -1.08
CA PRO A 228 12.06 15.12 -1.02
C PRO A 228 11.08 14.07 -1.54
N ALA A 229 11.59 13.15 -2.36
CA ALA A 229 10.80 12.03 -2.86
C ALA A 229 10.39 11.10 -1.72
N ILE A 230 9.15 10.60 -1.77
CA ILE A 230 8.65 9.61 -0.83
C ILE A 230 9.30 8.26 -1.17
N LYS A 231 9.90 7.62 -0.17
CA LYS A 231 10.42 6.25 -0.30
C LYS A 231 9.60 5.34 0.60
N TYR A 232 8.85 4.44 0.00
CA TYR A 232 8.10 3.43 0.72
C TYR A 232 8.98 2.24 1.10
N THR A 233 8.71 1.63 2.25
CA THR A 233 9.16 0.28 2.55
C THR A 233 8.35 -0.71 1.71
N LEU A 234 8.79 -1.99 1.66
CA LEU A 234 8.06 -3.02 0.93
C LEU A 234 6.60 -3.12 1.41
N GLU A 235 6.38 -3.14 2.72
CA GLU A 235 5.04 -3.21 3.31
C GLU A 235 4.18 -2.00 2.90
N GLN A 236 4.74 -0.81 2.98
CA GLN A 236 4.04 0.41 2.57
C GLN A 236 3.71 0.42 1.06
N ALA A 237 4.59 -0.13 0.24
CA ALA A 237 4.35 -0.24 -1.19
C ALA A 237 3.23 -1.25 -1.49
N LEU A 238 3.23 -2.43 -0.84
CA LEU A 238 2.18 -3.44 -0.95
C LEU A 238 0.81 -2.93 -0.48
N ASP A 239 0.79 -2.11 0.58
CA ASP A 239 -0.42 -1.46 1.06
C ASP A 239 -0.95 -0.39 0.09
N PHE A 240 -0.04 0.25 -0.67
CA PHE A 240 -0.35 1.38 -1.53
C PHE A 240 -0.89 0.96 -2.89
N ILE A 241 -0.39 -0.12 -3.49
CA ILE A 241 -0.74 -0.55 -4.84
C ILE A 241 -2.20 -1.00 -4.96
N GLU A 242 -2.76 -0.86 -6.15
CA GLU A 242 -4.06 -1.40 -6.53
C GLU A 242 -3.91 -2.74 -7.26
N ASP A 243 -5.04 -3.35 -7.65
CA ASP A 243 -5.10 -4.74 -8.16
C ASP A 243 -4.38 -4.91 -9.51
N ASP A 244 -4.16 -3.84 -10.27
CA ASP A 244 -3.48 -3.79 -11.56
C ASP A 244 -2.02 -3.30 -11.48
N GLU A 245 -1.53 -3.05 -10.26
CA GLU A 245 -0.18 -2.56 -9.99
C GLU A 245 0.69 -3.64 -9.32
N LEU A 246 2.00 -3.53 -9.50
CA LEU A 246 2.99 -4.47 -8.93
C LEU A 246 4.10 -3.69 -8.19
N VAL A 247 4.69 -4.36 -7.22
CA VAL A 247 5.91 -3.91 -6.51
C VAL A 247 7.08 -4.77 -6.93
#